data_2a2584ce67e26ee0e6564439f00fbefc
#
_entry.id   2a2584ce67e26ee0e6564439f00fbefc
#
_cell.length_a   1.000
_cell.length_b   1.000
_cell.length_c   1.000
_cell.angle_alpha   90.00
_cell.angle_beta   90.00
_cell.angle_gamma   90.00
#
_symmetry.space_group_name_H-M   'P 1'
#
loop_
_entity.id
_entity.type
_entity.pdbx_description
1 polymer ?
#
loop_
_entity_poly.entity_id
_entity_poly.type
_entity_poly.pdbx_seq_one_letter_code
_entity_poly.pdbx_strand_id
1 'polypeptide(L)'
;PYGGAITGIVGVNRDPMGTGLGADMLCNTDVFCFASPFWEGDLPPRLLHPRRVLEGVREGVEHGGNKSGIPTVNGSLVFDERYLGKPLVYCGTVGTMPREVAGKPSHEKKALPGDSIVMVGGRIGKDGIHGATFSSEELHEGSPATAVQIGDPITQRKMYDFIIRARNKGLYNAITDNGAGGLSSSVGEMAEDSGGAMLDLAKAPVKYDGLRPWEILVSEAQERMTLAVPKEHLAEFLAMAREMGVEASVLGEYRDDGMFRVMYGEKPVALLDMAFLHEGVPQMQLEAVWERPEAVRG
;
A
#
# COMPACT_ATOMS: atom_id res chain seq x y z
N PRO A 1 -4.88 12.10 14.45
CA PRO A 1 -3.45 11.70 14.61
C PRO A 1 -3.28 10.18 14.68
N TYR A 2 -4.07 9.50 15.56
CA TYR A 2 -3.99 8.05 15.78
C TYR A 2 -4.18 7.23 14.49
N GLY A 3 -5.28 7.47 13.76
CA GLY A 3 -5.60 6.72 12.54
C GLY A 3 -4.51 6.86 11.46
N GLY A 4 -4.04 8.10 11.23
CA GLY A 4 -2.96 8.33 10.26
C GLY A 4 -1.63 7.67 10.67
N ALA A 5 -1.31 7.66 11.96
CA ALA A 5 -0.08 7.04 12.47
C ALA A 5 -0.11 5.50 12.35
N ILE A 6 -1.22 4.86 12.72
CA ILE A 6 -1.35 3.40 12.56
C ILE A 6 -1.33 2.99 11.09
N THR A 7 -1.93 3.80 10.21
CA THR A 7 -1.87 3.60 8.75
C THR A 7 -0.44 3.74 8.24
N GLY A 8 0.33 4.70 8.75
CA GLY A 8 1.75 4.87 8.39
C GLY A 8 2.57 3.61 8.65
N ILE A 9 2.42 2.99 9.81
CA ILE A 9 3.10 1.72 10.14
C ILE A 9 2.60 0.57 9.24
N VAL A 10 1.30 0.43 9.07
CA VAL A 10 0.72 -0.64 8.24
C VAL A 10 1.13 -0.46 6.78
N GLY A 11 1.11 0.77 6.27
CA GLY A 11 1.50 1.08 4.88
C GLY A 11 2.98 0.81 4.61
N VAL A 12 3.88 1.36 5.43
CA VAL A 12 5.33 1.20 5.21
C VAL A 12 5.79 -0.26 5.27
N ASN A 13 5.11 -1.09 6.05
CA ASN A 13 5.43 -2.52 6.15
C ASN A 13 4.99 -3.31 4.90
N ARG A 14 4.03 -2.81 4.10
CA ARG A 14 3.60 -3.50 2.87
C ARG A 14 4.63 -3.40 1.74
N ASP A 15 5.38 -2.30 1.66
CA ASP A 15 6.39 -2.13 0.61
C ASP A 15 7.42 -3.28 0.60
N PRO A 16 8.05 -3.66 1.73
CA PRO A 16 8.92 -4.83 1.75
C PRO A 16 8.19 -6.15 1.47
N MET A 17 6.91 -6.29 1.85
CA MET A 17 6.12 -7.47 1.48
C MET A 17 5.96 -7.62 -0.03
N GLY A 18 5.89 -6.51 -0.77
CA GLY A 18 5.76 -6.46 -2.22
C GLY A 18 7.09 -6.35 -2.97
N THR A 19 8.24 -6.28 -2.27
CA THR A 19 9.56 -6.17 -2.90
C THR A 19 10.07 -7.55 -3.33
N GLY A 20 10.37 -7.70 -4.63
CA GLY A 20 10.73 -9.00 -5.19
C GLY A 20 9.63 -10.04 -4.92
N LEU A 21 10.01 -11.19 -4.39
CA LEU A 21 9.08 -12.23 -3.92
C LEU A 21 8.70 -12.06 -2.43
N GLY A 22 8.91 -10.88 -1.86
CA GLY A 22 8.60 -10.57 -0.46
C GLY A 22 9.83 -10.63 0.46
N ALA A 23 9.99 -9.60 1.29
CA ALA A 23 11.06 -9.54 2.28
C ALA A 23 10.61 -10.00 3.66
N ASP A 24 11.54 -10.53 4.43
CA ASP A 24 11.40 -10.79 5.86
C ASP A 24 11.61 -9.47 6.61
N MET A 25 10.60 -8.96 7.29
CA MET A 25 10.67 -7.69 8.02
C MET A 25 11.46 -7.85 9.32
N LEU A 26 12.43 -6.97 9.54
CA LEU A 26 13.30 -7.00 10.71
C LEU A 26 12.88 -5.97 11.76
N CYS A 27 12.72 -4.71 11.35
CA CYS A 27 12.44 -3.62 12.29
C CYS A 27 11.87 -2.39 11.58
N ASN A 28 11.26 -1.51 12.40
CA ASN A 28 10.86 -0.17 12.02
C ASN A 28 11.80 0.87 12.64
N THR A 29 11.83 2.06 12.04
CA THR A 29 12.44 3.28 12.56
C THR A 29 11.50 4.44 12.30
N ASP A 30 11.37 5.38 13.26
CA ASP A 30 10.35 6.43 13.18
C ASP A 30 10.95 7.80 13.52
N VAL A 31 10.56 8.83 12.74
CA VAL A 31 10.90 10.22 13.02
C VAL A 31 9.62 11.03 13.12
N PHE A 32 9.41 11.69 14.26
CA PHE A 32 8.25 12.51 14.53
C PHE A 32 8.64 13.97 14.66
N CYS A 33 7.98 14.82 13.87
CA CYS A 33 8.20 16.26 13.84
C CYS A 33 6.90 16.96 14.24
N PHE A 34 6.93 17.68 15.36
CA PHE A 34 5.78 18.38 15.94
C PHE A 34 6.16 19.80 16.36
N ALA A 35 5.16 20.67 16.55
CA ALA A 35 5.34 21.82 17.40
C ALA A 35 5.46 21.37 18.87
N SER A 36 5.99 22.24 19.72
CA SER A 36 6.20 21.94 21.15
C SER A 36 4.93 21.39 21.83
N PRO A 37 5.01 20.25 22.56
CA PRO A 37 3.87 19.75 23.33
C PRO A 37 3.51 20.68 24.51
N PHE A 38 4.36 21.67 24.79
CA PHE A 38 4.16 22.72 25.78
C PHE A 38 3.75 24.06 25.15
N TRP A 39 3.11 24.00 23.97
CA TRP A 39 2.60 25.18 23.28
C TRP A 39 1.60 25.94 24.15
N GLU A 40 1.82 27.24 24.33
CA GLU A 40 0.95 28.13 25.12
C GLU A 40 0.30 29.23 24.27
N GLY A 41 0.68 29.32 22.97
CA GLY A 41 0.13 30.31 22.06
C GLY A 41 -1.27 29.95 21.56
N ASP A 42 -1.92 30.93 20.92
CA ASP A 42 -3.19 30.71 20.26
C ASP A 42 -3.06 29.69 19.14
N LEU A 43 -4.10 28.86 19.00
CA LEU A 43 -4.18 27.88 17.92
C LEU A 43 -5.12 28.40 16.82
N PRO A 44 -4.72 28.33 15.54
CA PRO A 44 -5.65 28.56 14.46
C PRO A 44 -6.89 27.66 14.59
N PRO A 45 -8.07 28.13 14.10
CA PRO A 45 -9.29 27.33 14.15
C PRO A 45 -9.07 25.91 13.60
N ARG A 46 -9.63 24.90 14.29
CA ARG A 46 -9.59 23.47 13.92
C ARG A 46 -8.25 22.77 14.08
N LEU A 47 -7.17 23.44 14.45
CA LEU A 47 -5.94 22.74 14.81
C LEU A 47 -6.06 22.09 16.19
N LEU A 48 -5.54 20.88 16.27
CA LEU A 48 -5.40 20.19 17.55
C LEU A 48 -4.16 20.71 18.28
N HIS A 49 -4.23 20.77 19.61
CA HIS A 49 -3.07 21.10 20.41
C HIS A 49 -1.91 20.11 20.14
N PRO A 50 -0.65 20.58 19.98
CA PRO A 50 0.49 19.74 19.64
C PRO A 50 0.69 18.53 20.56
N ARG A 51 0.44 18.67 21.86
CA ARG A 51 0.46 17.55 22.81
C ARG A 51 -0.52 16.45 22.42
N ARG A 52 -1.76 16.81 22.06
CA ARG A 52 -2.77 15.84 21.65
C ARG A 52 -2.39 15.14 20.33
N VAL A 53 -1.74 15.86 19.42
CA VAL A 53 -1.22 15.29 18.18
C VAL A 53 -0.13 14.27 18.47
N LEU A 54 0.87 14.66 19.29
CA LEU A 54 1.98 13.80 19.69
C LEU A 54 1.49 12.53 20.40
N GLU A 55 0.59 12.67 21.38
CA GLU A 55 0.05 11.52 22.13
C GLU A 55 -0.70 10.56 21.21
N GLY A 56 -1.55 11.07 20.30
CA GLY A 56 -2.28 10.25 19.36
C GLY A 56 -1.40 9.57 18.32
N VAL A 57 -0.33 10.22 17.85
CA VAL A 57 0.65 9.61 16.95
C VAL A 57 1.43 8.50 17.66
N ARG A 58 1.94 8.79 18.88
CA ARG A 58 2.65 7.80 19.70
C ARG A 58 1.80 6.53 19.89
N GLU A 59 0.54 6.71 20.28
CA GLU A 59 -0.38 5.60 20.50
C GLU A 59 -0.65 4.81 19.20
N GLY A 60 -0.82 5.49 18.06
CA GLY A 60 -1.03 4.84 16.77
C GLY A 60 0.18 4.02 16.31
N VAL A 61 1.39 4.55 16.47
CA VAL A 61 2.63 3.85 16.15
C VAL A 61 2.85 2.66 17.08
N GLU A 62 2.63 2.85 18.40
CA GLU A 62 2.72 1.77 19.40
C GLU A 62 1.76 0.62 19.07
N HIS A 63 0.51 0.92 18.80
CA HIS A 63 -0.49 -0.09 18.45
C HIS A 63 -0.16 -0.78 17.12
N GLY A 64 0.28 -0.02 16.11
CA GLY A 64 0.69 -0.54 14.81
C GLY A 64 1.86 -1.51 14.93
N GLY A 65 2.92 -1.10 15.61
CA GLY A 65 4.13 -1.91 15.82
C GLY A 65 3.88 -3.16 16.66
N ASN A 66 3.24 -3.00 17.83
CA ASN A 66 2.96 -4.11 18.74
C ASN A 66 2.08 -5.20 18.08
N LYS A 67 1.03 -4.80 17.37
CA LYS A 67 0.12 -5.75 16.71
C LYS A 67 0.71 -6.38 15.46
N SER A 68 1.63 -5.68 14.79
CA SER A 68 2.40 -6.24 13.65
C SER A 68 3.51 -7.18 14.12
N GLY A 69 3.94 -7.06 15.38
CA GLY A 69 5.05 -7.83 15.93
C GLY A 69 6.40 -7.48 15.30
N ILE A 70 6.56 -6.25 14.79
CA ILE A 70 7.79 -5.72 14.22
C ILE A 70 8.32 -4.65 15.17
N PRO A 71 9.53 -4.81 15.74
CA PRO A 71 10.05 -3.88 16.72
C PRO A 71 10.48 -2.55 16.07
N THR A 72 10.18 -1.43 16.70
CA THR A 72 10.82 -0.14 16.40
C THR A 72 12.15 -0.08 17.16
N VAL A 73 13.26 -0.02 16.41
CA VAL A 73 14.62 -0.12 17.00
C VAL A 73 15.22 1.23 17.34
N ASN A 74 14.83 2.27 16.63
CA ASN A 74 15.24 3.65 16.92
C ASN A 74 14.24 4.65 16.35
N GLY A 75 14.43 5.91 16.69
CA GLY A 75 13.67 7.03 16.16
C GLY A 75 14.17 8.34 16.75
N SER A 76 13.53 9.42 16.33
CA SER A 76 13.80 10.74 16.87
C SER A 76 12.53 11.59 17.00
N LEU A 77 12.55 12.54 17.92
CA LEU A 77 11.55 13.58 18.08
C LEU A 77 12.19 14.93 17.75
N VAL A 78 11.55 15.65 16.83
CA VAL A 78 11.96 16.99 16.44
C VAL A 78 10.82 17.96 16.76
N PHE A 79 11.13 19.02 17.50
CA PHE A 79 10.17 20.07 17.82
C PHE A 79 10.55 21.37 17.15
N ASP A 80 9.63 21.88 16.30
CA ASP A 80 9.78 23.15 15.60
C ASP A 80 8.38 23.73 15.35
N GLU A 81 8.22 25.04 15.53
CA GLU A 81 6.92 25.73 15.40
C GLU A 81 6.32 25.59 13.99
N ARG A 82 7.14 25.41 12.97
CA ARG A 82 6.69 25.17 11.57
C ARG A 82 5.82 23.93 11.42
N TYR A 83 5.90 22.99 12.35
CA TYR A 83 5.05 21.80 12.36
C TYR A 83 3.72 21.96 13.10
N LEU A 84 3.34 23.20 13.50
CA LEU A 84 2.08 23.44 14.21
C LEU A 84 0.87 23.05 13.36
N GLY A 85 0.85 23.48 12.09
CA GLY A 85 -0.26 23.23 11.17
C GLY A 85 -0.21 21.85 10.52
N LYS A 86 0.98 21.36 10.21
CA LYS A 86 1.17 20.07 9.52
C LYS A 86 2.35 19.31 10.14
N PRO A 87 2.09 18.47 11.14
CA PRO A 87 3.12 17.60 11.69
C PRO A 87 3.60 16.60 10.65
N LEU A 88 4.84 16.14 10.76
CA LEU A 88 5.40 15.07 9.96
C LEU A 88 5.57 13.83 10.83
N VAL A 89 5.04 12.71 10.36
CA VAL A 89 5.25 11.39 10.95
C VAL A 89 5.90 10.53 9.88
N TYR A 90 7.18 10.30 10.02
CA TYR A 90 7.95 9.46 9.10
C TYR A 90 8.12 8.09 9.73
N CYS A 91 7.65 7.06 9.03
CA CYS A 91 7.84 5.66 9.40
C CYS A 91 8.74 5.00 8.35
N GLY A 92 9.75 4.30 8.82
CA GLY A 92 10.66 3.51 7.98
C GLY A 92 10.62 2.05 8.37
N THR A 93 10.96 1.16 7.45
CA THR A 93 11.07 -0.27 7.72
C THR A 93 12.32 -0.85 7.06
N VAL A 94 12.87 -1.87 7.69
CA VAL A 94 14.02 -2.63 7.21
C VAL A 94 13.64 -4.09 7.09
N GLY A 95 13.92 -4.66 5.94
CA GLY A 95 13.70 -6.08 5.68
C GLY A 95 14.91 -6.72 5.00
N THR A 96 14.93 -8.04 4.97
CA THR A 96 15.92 -8.84 4.24
C THR A 96 15.21 -9.81 3.32
N MET A 97 15.84 -10.12 2.20
CA MET A 97 15.38 -11.19 1.32
C MET A 97 16.41 -12.30 1.25
N PRO A 98 16.00 -13.58 1.26
CA PRO A 98 16.90 -14.65 0.92
C PRO A 98 17.42 -14.43 -0.51
N ARG A 99 18.63 -14.87 -0.81
CA ARG A 99 19.18 -14.71 -2.16
C ARG A 99 18.34 -15.44 -3.21
N GLU A 100 17.81 -16.59 -2.84
CA GLU A 100 17.00 -17.46 -3.71
C GLU A 100 15.82 -18.03 -2.94
N VAL A 101 14.72 -18.23 -3.63
CA VAL A 101 13.51 -18.88 -3.14
C VAL A 101 13.02 -19.87 -4.19
N ALA A 102 12.85 -21.16 -3.80
CA ALA A 102 12.42 -22.22 -4.68
C ALA A 102 13.24 -22.30 -6.00
N GLY A 103 14.56 -22.03 -5.91
CA GLY A 103 15.48 -22.08 -7.05
C GLY A 103 15.44 -20.85 -7.97
N LYS A 104 14.76 -19.78 -7.57
CA LYS A 104 14.70 -18.51 -8.31
C LYS A 104 15.31 -17.37 -7.50
N PRO A 105 15.99 -16.37 -8.12
CA PRO A 105 16.43 -15.16 -7.43
C PRO A 105 15.23 -14.47 -6.78
N SER A 106 15.30 -14.18 -5.48
CA SER A 106 14.14 -13.65 -4.74
C SER A 106 13.80 -12.19 -5.07
N HIS A 107 14.74 -11.45 -5.64
CA HIS A 107 14.53 -10.06 -6.07
C HIS A 107 13.82 -9.95 -7.43
N GLU A 108 13.75 -11.05 -8.18
CA GLU A 108 13.06 -11.11 -9.45
C GLU A 108 11.63 -11.57 -9.24
N LYS A 109 10.68 -10.83 -9.79
CA LYS A 109 9.27 -11.18 -9.85
C LYS A 109 8.73 -10.91 -11.23
N LYS A 110 7.85 -11.75 -11.71
CA LYS A 110 7.22 -11.57 -13.02
C LYS A 110 5.89 -12.30 -13.07
N ALA A 111 4.80 -11.56 -13.31
CA ALA A 111 3.52 -12.17 -13.62
C ALA A 111 3.56 -12.79 -15.03
N LEU A 112 3.06 -14.00 -15.17
CA LEU A 112 3.06 -14.71 -16.43
C LEU A 112 1.64 -14.83 -16.99
N PRO A 113 1.46 -14.85 -18.34
CA PRO A 113 0.17 -15.16 -18.94
C PRO A 113 -0.37 -16.49 -18.43
N GLY A 114 -1.62 -16.50 -17.99
CA GLY A 114 -2.27 -17.66 -17.39
C GLY A 114 -2.20 -17.72 -15.85
N ASP A 115 -1.37 -16.91 -15.21
CA ASP A 115 -1.39 -16.79 -13.75
C ASP A 115 -2.73 -16.21 -13.27
N SER A 116 -3.24 -16.73 -12.16
CA SER A 116 -4.43 -16.20 -11.50
C SER A 116 -4.10 -14.92 -10.77
N ILE A 117 -4.95 -13.89 -10.91
CA ILE A 117 -4.92 -12.68 -10.09
C ILE A 117 -5.58 -13.01 -8.76
N VAL A 118 -4.80 -13.05 -7.68
CA VAL A 118 -5.31 -13.36 -6.35
C VAL A 118 -5.06 -12.20 -5.41
N MET A 119 -6.14 -11.64 -4.84
CA MET A 119 -6.05 -10.65 -3.76
C MET A 119 -6.12 -11.36 -2.42
N VAL A 120 -5.22 -11.00 -1.50
CA VAL A 120 -5.18 -11.53 -0.13
C VAL A 120 -5.27 -10.41 0.90
N GLY A 121 -5.80 -10.72 2.08
CA GLY A 121 -5.84 -9.84 3.23
C GLY A 121 -7.21 -9.26 3.52
N GLY A 122 -7.28 -7.95 3.74
CA GLY A 122 -8.52 -7.25 4.11
C GLY A 122 -9.51 -7.07 2.95
N ARG A 123 -10.69 -6.57 3.28
CA ARG A 123 -11.76 -6.31 2.32
C ARG A 123 -11.76 -4.87 1.82
N ILE A 124 -12.35 -4.65 0.66
CA ILE A 124 -12.43 -3.36 -0.01
C ILE A 124 -13.55 -2.51 0.58
N GLY A 125 -13.25 -1.26 0.89
CA GLY A 125 -14.20 -0.23 1.31
C GLY A 125 -13.99 1.06 0.53
N LYS A 126 -14.74 2.11 0.87
CA LYS A 126 -14.51 3.47 0.32
C LYS A 126 -13.33 4.20 0.98
N ASP A 127 -12.82 3.63 2.05
CA ASP A 127 -11.69 4.18 2.79
C ASP A 127 -10.44 4.24 1.88
N GLY A 128 -9.77 5.37 1.93
CA GLY A 128 -8.54 5.62 1.21
C GLY A 128 -8.68 5.93 -0.27
N ILE A 129 -9.88 6.06 -0.84
CA ILE A 129 -10.03 6.53 -2.21
C ILE A 129 -9.44 7.93 -2.33
N HIS A 130 -8.44 8.09 -3.20
CA HIS A 130 -7.60 9.29 -3.32
C HIS A 130 -6.79 9.64 -2.07
N GLY A 131 -6.57 8.70 -1.14
CA GLY A 131 -5.82 8.92 0.09
C GLY A 131 -4.40 9.39 -0.17
N ALA A 132 -3.70 8.78 -1.12
CA ALA A 132 -2.37 9.18 -1.54
C ALA A 132 -2.33 10.62 -2.08
N THR A 133 -3.30 11.04 -2.87
CA THR A 133 -3.43 12.41 -3.38
C THR A 133 -3.63 13.40 -2.24
N PHE A 134 -4.58 13.13 -1.35
CA PHE A 134 -4.88 14.00 -0.20
C PHE A 134 -3.73 14.09 0.81
N SER A 135 -2.87 13.09 0.89
CA SER A 135 -1.68 13.15 1.76
C SER A 135 -0.67 14.21 1.30
N SER A 136 -0.66 14.54 0.02
CA SER A 136 0.26 15.50 -0.63
C SER A 136 -0.33 16.91 -0.79
N GLU A 137 -1.63 17.08 -0.60
CA GLU A 137 -2.31 18.37 -0.73
C GLU A 137 -2.46 19.10 0.60
N GLU A 138 -2.70 20.42 0.52
CA GLU A 138 -3.13 21.19 1.70
C GLU A 138 -4.52 20.75 2.14
N LEU A 139 -4.69 20.50 3.44
CA LEU A 139 -5.98 20.15 4.01
C LEU A 139 -6.90 21.35 4.01
N HIS A 140 -8.05 21.25 3.35
CA HIS A 140 -9.10 22.27 3.33
C HIS A 140 -10.43 21.72 3.85
N GLU A 141 -11.43 22.59 4.02
CA GLU A 141 -12.73 22.22 4.61
C GLU A 141 -13.49 21.13 3.86
N GLY A 142 -13.23 20.96 2.57
CA GLY A 142 -13.83 19.93 1.71
C GLY A 142 -13.08 18.61 1.66
N SER A 143 -11.94 18.48 2.38
CA SER A 143 -11.18 17.21 2.39
C SER A 143 -12.03 16.10 3.01
N PRO A 144 -12.32 14.99 2.28
CA PRO A 144 -13.21 13.95 2.78
C PRO A 144 -12.55 13.18 3.93
N ALA A 145 -13.28 13.02 5.04
CA ALA A 145 -12.82 12.23 6.18
C ALA A 145 -12.54 10.76 5.81
N THR A 146 -13.17 10.26 4.74
CA THR A 146 -13.00 8.91 4.20
C THR A 146 -11.66 8.69 3.49
N ALA A 147 -10.92 9.77 3.15
CA ALA A 147 -9.56 9.66 2.63
C ALA A 147 -8.58 9.14 3.68
N VAL A 148 -8.90 9.29 4.97
CA VAL A 148 -8.11 8.72 6.06
C VAL A 148 -8.51 7.27 6.27
N GLN A 149 -7.56 6.37 6.07
CA GLN A 149 -7.72 4.96 6.33
C GLN A 149 -7.35 4.65 7.79
N ILE A 150 -7.94 3.60 8.36
CA ILE A 150 -7.47 3.03 9.63
C ILE A 150 -6.97 1.63 9.31
N GLY A 151 -5.66 1.41 9.45
CA GLY A 151 -5.04 0.13 9.22
C GLY A 151 -5.39 -0.91 10.29
N ASP A 152 -5.54 -2.18 9.91
CA ASP A 152 -5.64 -3.32 10.83
C ASP A 152 -4.33 -4.13 10.82
N PRO A 153 -3.41 -3.85 11.76
CA PRO A 153 -2.11 -4.53 11.80
C PRO A 153 -2.21 -6.02 12.12
N ILE A 154 -3.30 -6.50 12.75
CA ILE A 154 -3.49 -7.94 13.03
C ILE A 154 -3.81 -8.68 11.74
N THR A 155 -4.72 -8.15 10.92
CA THR A 155 -5.02 -8.71 9.60
C THR A 155 -3.77 -8.71 8.73
N GLN A 156 -3.00 -7.62 8.74
CA GLN A 156 -1.74 -7.53 8.00
C GLN A 156 -0.72 -8.55 8.49
N ARG A 157 -0.58 -8.77 9.80
CA ARG A 157 0.35 -9.76 10.36
C ARG A 157 0.00 -11.17 9.91
N LYS A 158 -1.26 -11.57 9.95
CA LYS A 158 -1.70 -12.88 9.45
C LYS A 158 -1.40 -13.05 7.96
N MET A 159 -1.70 -12.02 7.17
CA MET A 159 -1.40 -11.99 5.74
C MET A 159 0.10 -12.11 5.48
N TYR A 160 0.94 -11.38 6.22
CA TYR A 160 2.38 -11.46 6.12
C TYR A 160 2.91 -12.87 6.40
N ASP A 161 2.51 -13.48 7.53
CA ASP A 161 2.95 -14.85 7.88
C ASP A 161 2.55 -15.86 6.80
N PHE A 162 1.37 -15.69 6.19
CA PHE A 162 0.92 -16.49 5.05
C PHE A 162 1.79 -16.28 3.81
N ILE A 163 2.04 -15.00 3.42
CA ILE A 163 2.84 -14.64 2.24
C ILE A 163 4.24 -15.26 2.35
N ILE A 164 4.89 -15.14 3.49
CA ILE A 164 6.24 -15.71 3.70
C ILE A 164 6.24 -17.24 3.56
N ARG A 165 5.22 -17.92 4.06
CA ARG A 165 5.09 -19.39 3.89
C ARG A 165 4.82 -19.77 2.43
N ALA A 166 3.93 -19.06 1.75
CA ALA A 166 3.62 -19.29 0.34
C ALA A 166 4.85 -19.01 -0.55
N ARG A 167 5.59 -17.92 -0.25
CA ARG A 167 6.88 -17.60 -0.87
C ARG A 167 7.86 -18.77 -0.77
N ASN A 168 8.10 -19.23 0.45
CA ASN A 168 9.10 -20.29 0.71
C ASN A 168 8.77 -21.61 0.01
N LYS A 169 7.51 -21.83 -0.34
CA LYS A 169 7.07 -22.96 -1.17
C LYS A 169 7.05 -22.66 -2.67
N GLY A 170 7.33 -21.43 -3.09
CA GLY A 170 7.30 -21.04 -4.50
C GLY A 170 5.90 -21.04 -5.12
N LEU A 171 4.86 -20.71 -4.33
CA LEU A 171 3.46 -20.83 -4.79
C LEU A 171 2.99 -19.65 -5.65
N TYR A 172 3.78 -18.60 -5.82
CA TYR A 172 3.46 -17.47 -6.67
C TYR A 172 4.68 -16.93 -7.43
N ASN A 173 4.42 -16.24 -8.53
CA ASN A 173 5.44 -15.69 -9.42
C ASN A 173 5.72 -14.20 -9.18
N ALA A 174 4.72 -13.46 -8.74
CA ALA A 174 4.84 -12.02 -8.44
C ALA A 174 3.89 -11.60 -7.33
N ILE A 175 4.22 -10.51 -6.67
CA ILE A 175 3.43 -9.89 -5.61
C ILE A 175 3.64 -8.38 -5.62
N THR A 176 2.57 -7.61 -5.35
CA THR A 176 2.64 -6.19 -5.07
C THR A 176 1.56 -5.78 -4.08
N ASP A 177 1.71 -4.63 -3.42
CA ASP A 177 0.68 -4.13 -2.50
C ASP A 177 -0.45 -3.42 -3.25
N ASN A 178 -1.60 -3.29 -2.61
CA ASN A 178 -2.71 -2.47 -3.08
C ASN A 178 -2.64 -1.09 -2.40
N GLY A 179 -1.59 -0.33 -2.70
CA GLY A 179 -1.39 1.03 -2.23
C GLY A 179 -2.22 2.05 -3.02
N ALA A 180 -1.58 3.14 -3.45
CA ALA A 180 -2.20 4.16 -4.28
C ALA A 180 -2.82 3.57 -5.54
N GLY A 181 -4.08 3.92 -5.82
CA GLY A 181 -4.82 3.38 -6.96
C GLY A 181 -5.38 1.97 -6.78
N GLY A 182 -5.11 1.30 -5.67
CA GLY A 182 -5.70 0.01 -5.31
C GLY A 182 -5.45 -1.10 -6.35
N LEU A 183 -6.52 -1.77 -6.78
CA LEU A 183 -6.42 -2.84 -7.78
C LEU A 183 -6.05 -2.34 -9.18
N SER A 184 -6.34 -1.07 -9.53
CA SER A 184 -5.95 -0.52 -10.82
C SER A 184 -4.43 -0.42 -10.95
N SER A 185 -3.74 -0.04 -9.88
CA SER A 185 -2.28 0.02 -9.83
C SER A 185 -1.68 -1.38 -9.73
N SER A 186 -2.04 -2.14 -8.70
CA SER A 186 -1.42 -3.44 -8.43
C SER A 186 -1.55 -4.45 -9.58
N VAL A 187 -2.74 -4.55 -10.18
CA VAL A 187 -2.97 -5.44 -11.34
C VAL A 187 -2.38 -4.84 -12.61
N GLY A 188 -2.51 -3.52 -12.81
CA GLY A 188 -1.97 -2.82 -13.97
C GLY A 188 -0.46 -2.94 -14.08
N GLU A 189 0.26 -2.69 -12.99
CA GLU A 189 1.72 -2.82 -12.91
C GLU A 189 2.20 -4.26 -13.22
N MET A 190 1.61 -5.26 -12.58
CA MET A 190 1.98 -6.65 -12.85
C MET A 190 1.54 -7.13 -14.25
N ALA A 191 0.48 -6.53 -14.81
CA ALA A 191 0.04 -6.83 -16.17
C ALA A 191 1.01 -6.34 -17.25
N GLU A 192 1.90 -5.40 -16.95
CA GLU A 192 2.99 -5.00 -17.84
C GLU A 192 3.89 -6.20 -18.16
N ASP A 193 4.23 -6.98 -17.15
CA ASP A 193 5.07 -8.16 -17.28
C ASP A 193 4.45 -9.26 -18.15
N SER A 194 3.14 -9.46 -18.02
CA SER A 194 2.41 -10.52 -18.75
C SER A 194 1.91 -10.06 -20.12
N GLY A 195 1.77 -8.77 -20.33
CA GLY A 195 1.20 -8.18 -21.54
C GLY A 195 -0.30 -7.94 -21.48
N GLY A 196 -0.96 -8.11 -20.34
CA GLY A 196 -2.39 -7.83 -20.16
C GLY A 196 -3.01 -8.51 -18.97
N ALA A 197 -4.28 -8.17 -18.68
CA ALA A 197 -5.03 -8.76 -17.59
C ALA A 197 -6.54 -8.71 -17.83
N MET A 198 -7.26 -9.65 -17.25
CA MET A 198 -8.72 -9.62 -17.10
C MET A 198 -9.08 -9.71 -15.63
N LEU A 199 -9.63 -8.63 -15.08
CA LEU A 199 -10.02 -8.48 -13.67
C LEU A 199 -11.55 -8.42 -13.56
N ASP A 200 -12.14 -9.23 -12.65
CA ASP A 200 -13.57 -9.21 -12.35
C ASP A 200 -13.82 -8.68 -10.94
N LEU A 201 -14.25 -7.44 -10.84
CA LEU A 201 -14.50 -6.74 -9.58
C LEU A 201 -15.69 -7.31 -8.78
N ALA A 202 -16.60 -8.06 -9.41
CA ALA A 202 -17.70 -8.70 -8.70
C ALA A 202 -17.22 -9.84 -7.79
N LYS A 203 -16.00 -10.34 -8.00
CA LYS A 203 -15.36 -11.37 -7.18
C LYS A 203 -14.58 -10.79 -6.00
N ALA A 204 -14.40 -9.49 -5.97
CA ALA A 204 -13.62 -8.83 -4.93
C ALA A 204 -14.42 -8.79 -3.61
N PRO A 205 -13.83 -9.21 -2.47
CA PRO A 205 -14.49 -9.13 -1.18
C PRO A 205 -14.62 -7.67 -0.74
N VAL A 206 -15.82 -7.27 -0.39
CA VAL A 206 -16.13 -5.90 0.04
C VAL A 206 -16.52 -5.86 1.52
N LYS A 207 -16.27 -4.73 2.19
CA LYS A 207 -16.63 -4.49 3.59
C LYS A 207 -18.14 -4.35 3.78
N TYR A 208 -18.83 -3.82 2.78
CA TYR A 208 -20.27 -3.56 2.77
C TYR A 208 -20.80 -3.44 1.34
N ASP A 209 -22.08 -3.67 1.16
CA ASP A 209 -22.74 -3.59 -0.15
C ASP A 209 -22.88 -2.16 -0.65
N GLY A 210 -23.09 -2.01 -1.96
CA GLY A 210 -23.36 -0.73 -2.63
C GLY A 210 -22.15 0.03 -3.12
N LEU A 211 -20.96 -0.59 -3.11
CA LEU A 211 -19.78 -0.03 -3.78
C LEU A 211 -19.95 -0.07 -5.29
N ARG A 212 -19.62 1.01 -5.96
CA ARG A 212 -19.57 1.09 -7.41
C ARG A 212 -18.30 0.40 -7.93
N PRO A 213 -18.30 -0.11 -9.18
CA PRO A 213 -17.13 -0.79 -9.74
C PRO A 213 -15.84 0.05 -9.66
N TRP A 214 -15.91 1.34 -9.96
CA TRP A 214 -14.74 2.21 -9.87
C TRP A 214 -14.25 2.40 -8.42
N GLU A 215 -15.15 2.44 -7.43
CA GLU A 215 -14.78 2.53 -6.01
C GLU A 215 -14.05 1.25 -5.55
N ILE A 216 -14.45 0.09 -6.08
CA ILE A 216 -13.76 -1.18 -5.82
C ILE A 216 -12.38 -1.18 -6.49
N LEU A 217 -12.28 -0.69 -7.73
CA LEU A 217 -11.05 -0.70 -8.52
C LEU A 217 -9.96 0.18 -7.91
N VAL A 218 -10.31 1.41 -7.49
CA VAL A 218 -9.35 2.42 -7.02
C VAL A 218 -9.26 2.55 -5.49
N SER A 219 -9.97 1.70 -4.74
CA SER A 219 -9.90 1.73 -3.27
C SER A 219 -8.48 1.47 -2.78
N GLU A 220 -8.02 2.34 -1.87
CA GLU A 220 -6.72 2.22 -1.20
C GLU A 220 -6.87 1.63 0.22
N ALA A 221 -7.98 0.90 0.50
CA ALA A 221 -8.16 0.24 1.78
C ALA A 221 -6.94 -0.63 2.12
N GLN A 222 -6.47 -0.51 3.37
CA GLN A 222 -5.21 -1.10 3.83
C GLN A 222 -5.24 -2.65 3.86
N GLU A 223 -4.13 -3.28 4.24
CA GLU A 223 -3.92 -4.72 4.48
C GLU A 223 -4.26 -5.63 3.30
N ARG A 224 -3.99 -5.19 2.07
CA ARG A 224 -4.25 -5.98 0.87
C ARG A 224 -3.01 -6.10 0.00
N MET A 225 -2.78 -7.30 -0.52
CA MET A 225 -1.74 -7.59 -1.51
C MET A 225 -2.37 -8.30 -2.70
N THR A 226 -1.82 -8.08 -3.89
CA THR A 226 -2.18 -8.80 -5.12
C THR A 226 -1.03 -9.69 -5.54
N LEU A 227 -1.34 -10.94 -5.89
CA LEU A 227 -0.35 -11.95 -6.29
C LEU A 227 -0.71 -12.53 -7.67
N ALA A 228 0.33 -12.90 -8.42
CA ALA A 228 0.25 -13.72 -9.62
C ALA A 228 0.53 -15.18 -9.24
N VAL A 229 -0.51 -16.00 -9.22
CA VAL A 229 -0.44 -17.40 -8.75
C VAL A 229 -0.62 -18.35 -9.94
N PRO A 230 0.37 -19.20 -10.26
CA PRO A 230 0.22 -20.23 -11.29
C PRO A 230 -0.98 -21.14 -11.03
N LYS A 231 -1.68 -21.53 -12.10
CA LYS A 231 -2.88 -22.38 -11.98
C LYS A 231 -2.63 -23.69 -11.26
N GLU A 232 -1.46 -24.29 -11.46
CA GLU A 232 -1.04 -25.54 -10.81
C GLU A 232 -0.84 -25.39 -9.30
N HIS A 233 -0.51 -24.18 -8.80
CA HIS A 233 -0.32 -23.89 -7.38
C HIS A 233 -1.55 -23.30 -6.70
N LEU A 234 -2.56 -22.89 -7.48
CA LEU A 234 -3.72 -22.15 -6.96
C LEU A 234 -4.48 -22.91 -5.86
N ALA A 235 -4.69 -24.22 -6.05
CA ALA A 235 -5.42 -25.02 -5.07
C ALA A 235 -4.69 -25.11 -3.73
N GLU A 236 -3.36 -25.31 -3.74
CA GLU A 236 -2.53 -25.35 -2.54
C GLU A 236 -2.47 -23.98 -1.87
N PHE A 237 -2.30 -22.90 -2.67
CA PHE A 237 -2.27 -21.52 -2.19
C PHE A 237 -3.55 -21.16 -1.42
N LEU A 238 -4.73 -21.43 -2.01
CA LEU A 238 -6.02 -21.13 -1.38
C LEU A 238 -6.30 -22.02 -0.15
N ALA A 239 -5.84 -23.28 -0.15
CA ALA A 239 -5.97 -24.16 0.99
C ALA A 239 -5.13 -23.65 2.17
N MET A 240 -3.88 -23.24 1.93
CA MET A 240 -2.99 -22.65 2.94
C MET A 240 -3.56 -21.34 3.48
N ALA A 241 -4.09 -20.44 2.63
CA ALA A 241 -4.72 -19.21 3.07
C ALA A 241 -5.87 -19.49 4.06
N ARG A 242 -6.74 -20.44 3.74
CA ARG A 242 -7.84 -20.87 4.64
C ARG A 242 -7.33 -21.43 5.97
N GLU A 243 -6.32 -22.30 5.93
CA GLU A 243 -5.73 -22.88 7.12
C GLU A 243 -5.18 -21.82 8.06
N MET A 244 -4.58 -20.77 7.50
CA MET A 244 -3.99 -19.66 8.25
C MET A 244 -5.01 -18.54 8.58
N GLY A 245 -6.27 -18.68 8.20
CA GLY A 245 -7.31 -17.67 8.44
C GLY A 245 -7.11 -16.37 7.68
N VAL A 246 -6.54 -16.46 6.47
CA VAL A 246 -6.35 -15.33 5.54
C VAL A 246 -7.39 -15.41 4.43
N GLU A 247 -8.10 -14.32 4.18
CA GLU A 247 -9.01 -14.22 3.04
C GLU A 247 -8.20 -14.11 1.75
N ALA A 248 -8.46 -14.99 0.79
CA ALA A 248 -7.82 -15.02 -0.51
C ALA A 248 -8.89 -15.21 -1.60
N SER A 249 -8.94 -14.28 -2.55
CA SER A 249 -9.97 -14.23 -3.58
C SER A 249 -9.35 -14.19 -4.97
N VAL A 250 -9.78 -15.09 -5.85
CA VAL A 250 -9.37 -15.10 -7.25
C VAL A 250 -10.22 -14.09 -8.01
N LEU A 251 -9.58 -13.01 -8.47
CA LEU A 251 -10.26 -11.90 -9.14
C LEU A 251 -10.20 -11.98 -10.66
N GLY A 252 -9.30 -12.77 -11.22
CA GLY A 252 -9.12 -12.84 -12.67
C GLY A 252 -7.87 -13.58 -13.08
N GLU A 253 -7.34 -13.22 -14.24
CA GLU A 253 -6.21 -13.89 -14.88
C GLU A 253 -5.33 -12.88 -15.61
N TYR A 254 -4.01 -13.04 -15.53
CA TYR A 254 -3.04 -12.34 -16.36
C TYR A 254 -3.02 -12.91 -17.77
N ARG A 255 -2.87 -12.04 -18.78
CA ARG A 255 -2.96 -12.37 -20.21
C ARG A 255 -1.81 -11.74 -20.98
N ASP A 256 -1.72 -12.07 -22.27
CA ASP A 256 -0.75 -11.53 -23.24
C ASP A 256 -1.44 -10.87 -24.46
N ASP A 257 -2.67 -10.38 -24.28
CA ASP A 257 -3.47 -9.84 -25.38
C ASP A 257 -3.40 -8.32 -25.54
N GLY A 258 -2.44 -7.66 -24.87
CA GLY A 258 -2.21 -6.22 -24.95
C GLY A 258 -3.24 -5.35 -24.24
N MET A 259 -4.16 -5.95 -23.46
CA MET A 259 -5.31 -5.24 -22.90
C MET A 259 -5.47 -5.44 -21.41
N PHE A 260 -5.75 -4.36 -20.69
CA PHE A 260 -6.27 -4.40 -19.33
C PHE A 260 -7.79 -4.31 -19.35
N ARG A 261 -8.46 -5.44 -19.10
CA ARG A 261 -9.93 -5.56 -19.09
C ARG A 261 -10.44 -5.62 -17.68
N VAL A 262 -11.37 -4.74 -17.35
CA VAL A 262 -12.06 -4.74 -16.05
C VAL A 262 -13.53 -5.08 -16.26
N MET A 263 -13.97 -6.11 -15.58
CA MET A 263 -15.33 -6.64 -15.62
C MET A 263 -16.03 -6.38 -14.27
N TYR A 264 -17.34 -6.35 -14.27
CA TYR A 264 -18.16 -6.47 -13.09
C TYR A 264 -19.22 -7.56 -13.38
N GLY A 265 -18.92 -8.78 -13.03
CA GLY A 265 -19.61 -9.97 -13.53
C GLY A 265 -19.46 -10.09 -15.05
N GLU A 266 -20.56 -10.18 -15.75
CA GLU A 266 -20.55 -10.27 -17.23
C GLU A 266 -20.39 -8.92 -17.95
N LYS A 267 -20.47 -7.80 -17.21
CA LYS A 267 -20.46 -6.46 -17.79
C LYS A 267 -19.02 -5.89 -17.84
N PRO A 268 -18.49 -5.52 -19.01
CA PRO A 268 -17.25 -4.77 -19.10
C PRO A 268 -17.47 -3.34 -18.56
N VAL A 269 -16.56 -2.88 -17.69
CA VAL A 269 -16.62 -1.55 -17.06
C VAL A 269 -15.42 -0.69 -17.41
N ALA A 270 -14.29 -1.28 -17.81
CA ALA A 270 -13.15 -0.59 -18.40
C ALA A 270 -12.39 -1.49 -19.37
N LEU A 271 -11.79 -0.87 -20.38
CA LEU A 271 -10.92 -1.51 -21.35
C LEU A 271 -9.82 -0.53 -21.72
N LEU A 272 -8.58 -0.85 -21.40
CA LEU A 272 -7.42 -0.01 -21.63
C LEU A 272 -6.37 -0.80 -22.42
N ASP A 273 -5.74 -0.15 -23.37
CA ASP A 273 -4.56 -0.67 -24.05
C ASP A 273 -3.36 -0.58 -23.08
N MET A 274 -2.54 -1.64 -23.01
CA MET A 274 -1.42 -1.71 -22.07
C MET A 274 -0.34 -0.67 -22.39
N ALA A 275 -0.04 -0.43 -23.67
CA ALA A 275 0.91 0.60 -24.07
C ALA A 275 0.40 2.00 -23.71
N PHE A 276 -0.90 2.26 -23.88
CA PHE A 276 -1.50 3.52 -23.44
C PHE A 276 -1.44 3.68 -21.91
N LEU A 277 -1.66 2.60 -21.16
CA LEU A 277 -1.64 2.63 -19.68
C LEU A 277 -0.26 3.00 -19.14
N HIS A 278 0.81 2.47 -19.72
CA HIS A 278 2.19 2.64 -19.21
C HIS A 278 2.97 3.76 -19.91
N GLU A 279 2.74 3.99 -21.21
CA GLU A 279 3.50 4.95 -22.02
C GLU A 279 2.66 6.14 -22.51
N GLY A 280 1.36 6.15 -22.21
CA GLY A 280 0.41 7.15 -22.75
C GLY A 280 0.53 8.55 -22.18
N VAL A 281 1.38 8.77 -21.17
CA VAL A 281 1.63 10.10 -20.60
C VAL A 281 2.54 10.89 -21.55
N PRO A 282 2.10 12.06 -22.07
CA PRO A 282 2.96 12.90 -22.90
C PRO A 282 4.24 13.28 -22.18
N GLN A 283 5.38 13.10 -22.83
CA GLN A 283 6.66 13.52 -22.29
C GLN A 283 6.73 15.06 -22.28
N MET A 284 6.84 15.63 -21.08
CA MET A 284 7.07 17.05 -20.90
C MET A 284 8.57 17.35 -21.00
N GLN A 285 8.93 18.34 -21.83
CA GLN A 285 10.28 18.88 -21.84
C GLN A 285 10.30 20.10 -20.90
N LEU A 286 11.00 19.98 -19.79
CA LEU A 286 11.15 21.02 -18.80
C LEU A 286 12.58 21.54 -18.84
N GLU A 287 12.72 22.87 -18.81
CA GLU A 287 14.00 23.52 -18.62
C GLU A 287 14.27 23.70 -17.13
N ALA A 288 15.45 23.28 -16.68
CA ALA A 288 15.91 23.52 -15.32
C ALA A 288 17.20 24.32 -15.34
N VAL A 289 17.20 25.44 -14.65
CA VAL A 289 18.40 26.26 -14.46
C VAL A 289 18.88 26.10 -13.03
N TRP A 290 20.14 25.67 -12.87
CA TRP A 290 20.78 25.62 -11.57
C TRP A 290 21.85 26.70 -11.49
N GLU A 291 21.71 27.61 -10.52
CA GLU A 291 22.72 28.61 -10.20
C GLU A 291 23.44 28.21 -8.91
N ARG A 292 24.75 28.30 -8.92
CA ARG A 292 25.54 27.99 -7.73
C ARG A 292 25.21 29.02 -6.65
N PRO A 293 24.79 28.64 -5.45
CA PRO A 293 24.55 29.57 -4.35
C PRO A 293 25.86 30.34 -4.06
N GLU A 294 25.73 31.65 -3.90
CA GLU A 294 26.90 32.46 -3.42
C GLU A 294 27.29 31.94 -2.04
N ALA A 295 28.61 31.67 -1.88
CA ALA A 295 29.12 31.22 -0.59
C ALA A 295 28.89 32.32 0.44
N VAL A 296 27.99 32.04 1.41
CA VAL A 296 27.86 32.89 2.61
C VAL A 296 29.22 32.79 3.33
N ARG A 297 30.05 33.82 3.18
CA ARG A 297 31.26 33.96 4.02
C ARG A 297 30.76 34.31 5.43
N GLY A 298 30.85 33.32 6.33
CA GLY A 298 30.67 33.52 7.77
C GLY A 298 31.90 34.21 8.38
#